data_88aadec631f95e8744a45ce3b3104a23
#
_entry.id   88aadec631f95e8744a45ce3b3104a23
#
_cell.length_a   1.000
_cell.length_b   1.000
_cell.length_c   1.000
_cell.angle_alpha   90.00
_cell.angle_beta   90.00
_cell.angle_gamma   90.00
#
_symmetry.space_group_name_H-M   'P 1'
#
loop_
_entity.id
_entity.type
_entity.pdbx_description
1 polymer ?
#
loop_
_entity_poly.entity_id
_entity_poly.type
_entity_poly.pdbx_seq_one_letter_code
_entity_poly.pdbx_strand_id
1 'polypeptide(L)'
;MQIKRLQIDDYLCLVDFDIVFDTVSGGSSTILIGENGAGKSTMIECILNILMSFDSPAIEKQIDYSYSMEYNYAQKAVCIVQSNHNYRITVDDVFCEGSYKRVRSFIQSHSLFPQRIIAFYSGVNNKLL
;
A
#
# COMPACT_ATOMS: atom_id res chain seq x y z
N MET A 1 0.92 12.00 1.97
CA MET A 1 0.85 10.80 1.12
C MET A 1 -0.53 10.65 0.53
N GLN A 2 -0.63 10.41 -0.75
CA GLN A 2 -1.89 10.25 -1.45
C GLN A 2 -1.83 9.00 -2.31
N ILE A 3 -2.61 7.98 -1.93
CA ILE A 3 -2.70 6.72 -2.69
C ILE A 3 -3.53 6.96 -3.94
N LYS A 4 -3.03 6.55 -5.10
CA LYS A 4 -3.66 6.72 -6.40
C LYS A 4 -4.27 5.45 -6.96
N ARG A 5 -3.62 4.33 -6.76
CA ARG A 5 -4.08 3.04 -7.26
C ARG A 5 -3.59 1.91 -6.37
N LEU A 6 -4.42 0.91 -6.21
CA LEU A 6 -4.09 -0.34 -5.53
C LEU A 6 -4.57 -1.51 -6.37
N GLN A 7 -3.68 -2.44 -6.65
CA GLN A 7 -3.98 -3.70 -7.29
C GLN A 7 -3.57 -4.85 -6.38
N ILE A 8 -4.44 -5.81 -6.20
CA ILE A 8 -4.22 -7.05 -5.41
C ILE A 8 -4.62 -8.23 -6.29
N ASP A 9 -3.77 -9.24 -6.40
CA ASP A 9 -4.04 -10.42 -7.21
C ASP A 9 -5.07 -11.35 -6.56
N ASP A 10 -4.80 -11.82 -5.35
CA ASP A 10 -5.67 -12.75 -4.64
C ASP A 10 -5.41 -12.68 -3.13
N TYR A 11 -6.30 -12.04 -2.40
CA TYR A 11 -6.27 -11.97 -0.96
C TYR A 11 -7.68 -11.88 -0.38
N LEU A 12 -8.13 -12.94 0.29
CA LEU A 12 -9.48 -13.05 0.86
C LEU A 12 -10.55 -12.78 -0.21
N CYS A 13 -11.40 -11.76 -0.01
CA CYS A 13 -12.43 -11.37 -0.98
C CYS A 13 -11.92 -10.51 -2.15
N LEU A 14 -10.64 -10.12 -2.14
CA LEU A 14 -10.02 -9.32 -3.20
C LEU A 14 -9.35 -10.25 -4.22
N VAL A 15 -10.01 -10.49 -5.35
CA VAL A 15 -9.51 -11.31 -6.46
C VAL A 15 -9.44 -10.45 -7.70
N ASP A 16 -8.28 -10.41 -8.36
CA ASP A 16 -8.03 -9.50 -9.50
C ASP A 16 -8.49 -8.06 -9.21
N PHE A 17 -8.25 -7.64 -7.97
CA PHE A 17 -8.74 -6.37 -7.46
C PHE A 17 -7.91 -5.21 -7.99
N ASP A 18 -8.60 -4.20 -8.53
CA ASP A 18 -7.97 -2.99 -9.05
C ASP A 18 -8.86 -1.78 -8.73
N ILE A 19 -8.33 -0.85 -7.97
CA ILE A 19 -9.03 0.39 -7.63
C ILE A 19 -8.14 1.60 -7.90
N VAL A 20 -8.72 2.59 -8.57
CA VAL A 20 -8.14 3.91 -8.79
C VAL A 20 -8.87 4.89 -7.90
N PHE A 21 -8.12 5.63 -7.08
CA PHE A 21 -8.67 6.65 -6.21
C PHE A 21 -8.71 7.98 -6.95
N ASP A 22 -9.89 8.58 -7.05
CA ASP A 22 -10.04 9.90 -7.62
C ASP A 22 -9.33 10.94 -6.75
N THR A 23 -8.37 11.62 -7.33
CA THR A 23 -7.63 12.68 -6.67
C THR A 23 -8.13 14.02 -7.15
N VAL A 24 -9.06 14.59 -6.42
CA VAL A 24 -9.49 15.97 -6.68
C VAL A 24 -8.39 16.92 -6.20
N SER A 25 -7.99 17.84 -7.05
CA SER A 25 -7.01 18.87 -6.70
C SER A 25 -7.49 19.70 -5.50
N GLY A 26 -6.75 19.63 -4.38
CA GLY A 26 -7.01 20.39 -3.16
C GLY A 26 -7.58 19.61 -1.96
N GLY A 27 -7.84 18.29 -2.08
CA GLY A 27 -8.30 17.47 -0.97
C GLY A 27 -7.62 16.09 -0.96
N SER A 28 -7.30 15.60 0.22
CA SER A 28 -6.68 14.28 0.40
C SER A 28 -7.61 13.29 1.13
N SER A 29 -8.93 13.47 0.99
CA SER A 29 -9.90 12.58 1.63
C SER A 29 -10.59 11.69 0.61
N THR A 30 -10.59 10.39 0.86
CA THR A 30 -11.33 9.40 0.08
C THR A 30 -12.41 8.78 0.95
N ILE A 31 -13.64 8.77 0.46
CA ILE A 31 -14.78 8.13 1.13
C ILE A 31 -15.10 6.83 0.39
N LEU A 32 -15.11 5.73 1.15
CA LEU A 32 -15.45 4.40 0.64
C LEU A 32 -16.88 4.06 1.06
N ILE A 33 -17.77 3.87 0.10
CA ILE A 33 -19.15 3.49 0.33
C ILE A 33 -19.38 2.13 -0.34
N GLY A 34 -20.05 1.24 0.36
CA GLY A 34 -20.41 -0.08 -0.16
C GLY A 34 -21.06 -0.92 0.92
N GLU A 35 -21.64 -2.04 0.52
CA GLU A 35 -22.24 -2.99 1.44
C GLU A 35 -21.18 -3.65 2.35
N ASN A 36 -21.59 -4.11 3.52
CA ASN A 36 -20.75 -4.92 4.41
C ASN A 36 -20.31 -6.20 3.67
N GLY A 37 -19.01 -6.51 3.71
CA GLY A 37 -18.44 -7.65 2.98
C GLY A 37 -17.98 -7.36 1.55
N ALA A 38 -18.10 -6.12 1.07
CA ALA A 38 -17.60 -5.71 -0.25
C ALA A 38 -16.07 -5.52 -0.32
N GLY A 39 -15.33 -5.85 0.75
CA GLY A 39 -13.88 -5.80 0.77
C GLY A 39 -13.28 -4.48 1.23
N LYS A 40 -14.07 -3.52 1.71
CA LYS A 40 -13.57 -2.22 2.18
C LYS A 40 -12.55 -2.35 3.31
N SER A 41 -12.87 -3.12 4.35
CA SER A 41 -11.98 -3.36 5.49
C SER A 41 -10.74 -4.14 5.08
N THR A 42 -10.90 -5.12 4.21
CA THR A 42 -9.79 -5.92 3.67
C THR A 42 -8.84 -5.06 2.85
N MET A 43 -9.36 -4.16 2.04
CA MET A 43 -8.55 -3.22 1.26
C MET A 43 -7.74 -2.29 2.17
N ILE A 44 -8.36 -1.73 3.20
CA ILE A 44 -7.66 -0.87 4.18
C ILE A 44 -6.57 -1.66 4.90
N GLU A 45 -6.86 -2.89 5.30
CA GLU A 45 -5.89 -3.80 5.91
C GLU A 45 -4.70 -4.06 4.99
N CYS A 46 -4.94 -4.32 3.70
CA CYS A 46 -3.88 -4.48 2.71
C CYS A 46 -2.99 -3.24 2.60
N ILE A 47 -3.59 -2.06 2.51
CA ILE A 47 -2.84 -0.79 2.45
C ILE A 47 -1.95 -0.63 3.67
N LEU A 48 -2.49 -0.85 4.87
CA LEU A 48 -1.73 -0.74 6.12
C LEU A 48 -0.60 -1.77 6.18
N ASN A 49 -0.87 -3.03 5.83
CA ASN A 49 0.14 -4.07 5.82
C ASN A 49 1.27 -3.78 4.82
N ILE A 50 0.94 -3.29 3.64
CA ILE A 50 1.94 -2.88 2.65
C ILE A 50 2.83 -1.77 3.20
N LEU A 51 2.25 -0.72 3.75
CA LEU A 51 3.00 0.41 4.30
C LEU A 51 3.87 -0.01 5.49
N MET A 52 3.32 -0.81 6.40
CA MET A 52 4.04 -1.28 7.60
C MET A 52 5.10 -2.34 7.27
N SER A 53 4.97 -3.05 6.16
CA SER A 53 5.92 -4.10 5.76
C SER A 53 7.34 -3.57 5.52
N PHE A 54 7.48 -2.30 5.13
CA PHE A 54 8.78 -1.70 4.91
C PHE A 54 9.46 -1.21 6.20
N ASP A 55 8.73 -1.16 7.31
CA ASP A 55 9.30 -0.92 8.63
C ASP A 55 9.54 -2.22 9.40
N SER A 56 8.75 -3.27 9.13
CA SER A 56 8.82 -4.54 9.85
C SER A 56 8.96 -5.73 8.91
N PRO A 57 10.13 -6.40 8.92
CA PRO A 57 10.32 -7.65 8.17
C PRO A 57 9.33 -8.76 8.56
N ALA A 58 8.84 -8.77 9.81
CA ALA A 58 7.85 -9.73 10.26
C ALA A 58 6.51 -9.55 9.55
N ILE A 59 6.10 -8.31 9.30
CA ILE A 59 4.88 -8.00 8.55
C ILE A 59 5.06 -8.33 7.07
N GLU A 60 6.22 -8.03 6.51
CA GLU A 60 6.53 -8.37 5.12
C GLU A 60 6.37 -9.87 4.84
N LYS A 61 6.83 -10.72 5.74
CA LYS A 61 6.72 -12.18 5.62
C LYS A 61 5.27 -12.68 5.67
N GLN A 62 4.36 -11.93 6.25
CA GLN A 62 2.94 -12.26 6.31
C GLN A 62 2.17 -11.90 5.04
N ILE A 63 2.74 -11.09 4.16
CA ILE A 63 2.13 -10.73 2.89
C ILE A 63 2.35 -11.88 1.91
N ASP A 64 1.29 -12.65 1.67
CA ASP A 64 1.27 -13.82 0.79
C ASP A 64 0.54 -13.58 -0.54
N TYR A 65 0.33 -12.32 -0.89
CA TYR A 65 -0.31 -11.90 -2.13
C TYR A 65 0.59 -10.94 -2.92
N SER A 66 0.44 -10.93 -4.23
CA SER A 66 1.10 -9.96 -5.09
C SER A 66 0.29 -8.67 -5.16
N TYR A 67 0.98 -7.55 -5.20
CA TYR A 67 0.32 -6.24 -5.25
C TYR A 67 1.10 -5.22 -6.06
N SER A 68 0.38 -4.19 -6.47
CA SER A 68 0.94 -2.95 -7.00
C SER A 68 0.25 -1.77 -6.32
N MET A 69 1.02 -0.84 -5.82
CA MET A 69 0.50 0.37 -5.17
C MET A 69 1.18 1.61 -5.74
N GLU A 70 0.36 2.52 -6.25
CA GLU A 70 0.81 3.82 -6.74
C GLU A 70 0.39 4.91 -5.76
N TYR A 71 1.30 5.81 -5.43
CA TYR A 71 1.03 6.93 -4.53
C TYR A 71 1.93 8.12 -4.83
N ASN A 72 1.50 9.29 -4.38
CA ASN A 72 2.31 10.49 -4.36
C ASN A 72 2.75 10.80 -2.93
N TYR A 73 4.02 11.11 -2.77
CA TYR A 73 4.60 11.54 -1.50
C TYR A 73 5.76 12.52 -1.75
N ALA A 74 5.76 13.64 -1.00
CA ALA A 74 6.82 14.67 -1.10
C ALA A 74 7.07 15.10 -2.56
N GLN A 75 6.01 15.32 -3.33
CA GLN A 75 6.04 15.73 -4.76
C GLN A 75 6.68 14.70 -5.69
N LYS A 76 6.74 13.43 -5.26
CA LYS A 76 7.24 12.31 -6.07
C LYS A 76 6.11 11.34 -6.36
N ALA A 77 6.09 10.83 -7.58
CA ALA A 77 5.20 9.73 -7.98
C ALA A 77 5.92 8.41 -7.74
N VAL A 78 5.36 7.56 -6.90
CA VAL A 78 5.96 6.29 -6.48
C VAL A 78 5.05 5.15 -6.88
N CYS A 79 5.62 4.09 -7.44
CA CYS A 79 4.94 2.83 -7.71
C CYS A 79 5.74 1.68 -7.11
N ILE A 80 5.11 0.87 -6.27
CA ILE A 80 5.71 -0.34 -5.70
C ILE A 80 4.98 -1.54 -6.26
N VAL A 81 5.71 -2.49 -6.80
CA VAL A 81 5.20 -3.77 -7.28
C VAL A 81 5.91 -4.89 -6.52
N GLN A 82 5.12 -5.81 -5.98
CA GLN A 82 5.63 -7.01 -5.32
C GLN A 82 5.00 -8.24 -5.96
N SER A 83 5.82 -9.22 -6.29
CA SER A 83 5.38 -10.53 -6.77
C SER A 83 6.33 -11.60 -6.24
N ASN A 84 5.83 -12.57 -5.48
CA ASN A 84 6.62 -13.66 -4.89
C ASN A 84 7.86 -13.16 -4.12
N HIS A 85 7.69 -12.12 -3.29
CA HIS A 85 8.76 -11.45 -2.53
C HIS A 85 9.87 -10.83 -3.38
N ASN A 86 9.64 -10.65 -4.67
CA ASN A 86 10.46 -9.82 -5.53
C ASN A 86 9.82 -8.43 -5.66
N TYR A 87 10.62 -7.41 -5.51
CA TYR A 87 10.16 -6.02 -5.42
C TYR A 87 10.69 -5.19 -6.56
N ARG A 88 9.88 -4.27 -7.04
CA ARG A 88 10.28 -3.19 -7.93
C ARG A 88 9.66 -1.89 -7.43
N ILE A 89 10.48 -0.88 -7.22
CA ILE A 89 10.01 0.47 -6.91
C ILE A 89 10.45 1.43 -8.02
N THR A 90 9.52 2.23 -8.47
CA THR A 90 9.75 3.29 -9.46
C THR A 90 9.42 4.63 -8.81
N VAL A 91 10.35 5.57 -8.90
CA VAL A 91 10.17 6.94 -8.38
C VAL A 91 10.50 7.89 -9.52
N ASP A 92 9.47 8.55 -10.06
CA ASP A 92 9.58 9.35 -11.29
C ASP A 92 10.27 8.52 -12.40
N ASP A 93 11.48 8.86 -12.82
CA ASP A 93 12.23 8.16 -13.88
C ASP A 93 13.28 7.18 -13.34
N VAL A 94 13.37 6.97 -12.02
CA VAL A 94 14.35 6.10 -11.38
C VAL A 94 13.66 4.86 -10.82
N PHE A 95 14.29 3.68 -10.97
CA PHE A 95 13.76 2.46 -10.38
C PHE A 95 14.83 1.67 -9.63
N CYS A 96 14.38 0.86 -8.67
CA CYS A 96 15.17 -0.12 -7.95
C CYS A 96 14.42 -1.45 -7.95
N GLU A 97 15.11 -2.53 -8.24
CA GLU A 97 14.51 -3.86 -8.33
C GLU A 97 15.36 -4.86 -7.53
N GLY A 98 14.74 -5.83 -6.91
CA GLY A 98 15.43 -6.91 -6.21
C GLY A 98 14.74 -7.37 -4.93
N SER A 99 15.54 -7.74 -3.93
CA SER A 99 15.06 -8.25 -2.65
C SER A 99 14.38 -7.18 -1.79
N TYR A 100 13.61 -7.63 -0.82
CA TYR A 100 13.01 -6.77 0.20
C TYR A 100 14.03 -5.81 0.84
N LYS A 101 15.19 -6.34 1.25
CA LYS A 101 16.24 -5.53 1.88
C LYS A 101 16.72 -4.40 0.97
N ARG A 102 16.90 -4.69 -0.30
CA ARG A 102 17.37 -3.71 -1.28
C ARG A 102 16.36 -2.60 -1.50
N VAL A 103 15.10 -2.96 -1.71
CA VAL A 103 14.03 -1.98 -1.93
C VAL A 103 13.74 -1.19 -0.66
N ARG A 104 13.76 -1.83 0.50
CA ARG A 104 13.62 -1.15 1.79
C ARG A 104 14.70 -0.09 2.00
N SER A 105 15.96 -0.42 1.74
CA SER A 105 17.08 0.53 1.83
C SER A 105 16.91 1.70 0.88
N PHE A 106 16.45 1.44 -0.34
CA PHE A 106 16.14 2.48 -1.32
C PHE A 106 15.04 3.42 -0.83
N ILE A 107 13.95 2.88 -0.29
CA ILE A 107 12.84 3.65 0.29
C ILE A 107 13.33 4.54 1.43
N GLN A 108 14.13 3.99 2.34
CA GLN A 108 14.65 4.73 3.48
C GLN A 108 15.64 5.83 3.07
N SER A 109 16.53 5.54 2.14
CA SER A 109 17.53 6.52 1.67
C SER A 109 16.92 7.68 0.88
N HIS A 110 15.78 7.46 0.23
CA HIS A 110 15.06 8.48 -0.55
C HIS A 110 13.87 9.09 0.18
N SER A 111 13.63 8.68 1.42
CA SER A 111 12.51 9.17 2.27
C SER A 111 11.16 9.10 1.53
N LEU A 112 10.80 7.92 1.05
CA LEU A 112 9.63 7.71 0.20
C LEU A 112 8.35 7.37 0.97
N PHE A 113 8.42 7.20 2.29
CA PHE A 113 7.28 6.98 3.17
C PHE A 113 7.19 8.02 4.28
N PRO A 114 5.96 8.32 4.74
CA PRO A 114 5.79 9.17 5.92
C PRO A 114 6.37 8.48 7.16
N GLN A 115 6.93 9.27 8.07
CA GLN A 115 7.53 8.76 9.32
C GLN A 115 6.48 8.17 10.27
N ARG A 116 5.22 8.56 10.13
CA ARG A 116 4.12 8.09 10.97
C ARG A 116 2.89 7.82 10.13
N ILE A 117 2.27 6.68 10.38
CA ILE A 117 0.98 6.31 9.82
C ILE A 117 0.00 6.21 10.99
N ILE A 118 -1.11 6.93 10.89
CA ILE A 118 -2.16 6.90 11.90
C ILE A 118 -3.41 6.33 11.24
N ALA A 119 -3.92 5.24 11.79
CA ALA A 119 -5.15 4.62 11.36
C ALA A 119 -6.17 4.64 12.49
N PHE A 120 -7.38 5.11 12.21
CA PHE A 120 -8.49 5.08 13.13
C PHE A 120 -9.55 4.11 12.62
N TYR A 121 -9.95 3.20 13.47
CA TYR A 121 -11.00 2.23 13.16
C TYR A 121 -12.11 2.31 14.21
N SER A 122 -13.32 2.58 13.73
CA SER A 122 -14.51 2.72 14.60
C SER A 122 -15.42 1.49 14.60
N GLY A 123 -14.96 0.36 14.08
CA GLY A 123 -15.74 -0.88 13.99
C GLY A 123 -15.59 -1.82 15.19
N VAL A 124 -16.49 -2.77 15.31
CA VAL A 124 -16.55 -3.76 16.39
C VAL A 124 -15.52 -4.90 16.23
N ASN A 125 -14.75 -4.91 15.15
CA ASN A 125 -13.79 -5.97 14.83
C ASN A 125 -12.36 -5.60 15.24
N ASN A 126 -11.75 -6.45 16.05
CA ASN A 126 -10.39 -6.31 16.57
C ASN A 126 -9.28 -6.63 15.52
N LYS A 127 -9.56 -6.50 14.23
CA LYS A 127 -8.60 -6.90 13.16
C LYS A 127 -7.39 -5.99 13.02
N LEU A 128 -7.42 -4.78 13.57
CA LEU A 128 -6.32 -3.81 13.49
C LEU A 128 -5.58 -3.60 14.81
N LEU A 129 -5.90 -4.40 15.80
CA LEU A 129 -5.24 -4.38 17.11
C LEU A 129 -4.18 -5.45 17.21
#